data_de57ee66fcf80dd7dfa8747bac23efa3
#
_entry.id   de57ee66fcf80dd7dfa8747bac23efa3
#
_cell.length_a   1.000
_cell.length_b   1.000
_cell.length_c   1.000
_cell.angle_alpha   90.00
_cell.angle_beta   90.00
_cell.angle_gamma   90.00
#
_symmetry.space_group_name_H-M   'P 1'
#
loop_
_entity.id
_entity.type
_entity.pdbx_description
1 polymer ?
#
loop_
_entity_poly.entity_id
_entity_poly.type
_entity_poly.pdbx_seq_one_letter_code
_entity_poly.pdbx_strand_id
1 'polypeptide(L)'
;HQVFEEECVVRGVTSQVITDVQASSIKQQILQPDVNMDIIELQKAPRIAVYSPKNRQPWDDAVTLALTYAEIPYDVVYDHEVMSGMLPTYDWLHLHHEDFTGQYGKFWAHYRNYPWYKEDVAANEEIASELGFKKVSELKLTVTKKIRDFVLGGGYLFAMCSATDSYDVSLAADNIDICD
;
A
#
# COMPACT_ATOMS: atom_id res chain seq x y z
N HIS A 1 12.56 26.19 8.04
CA HIS A 1 13.04 26.14 9.44
C HIS A 1 11.93 26.50 10.43
N GLN A 2 11.41 27.71 10.36
CA GLN A 2 10.46 28.23 11.36
C GLN A 2 9.18 27.35 11.50
N VAL A 3 8.59 26.93 10.37
CA VAL A 3 7.39 26.05 10.36
C VAL A 3 7.67 24.71 11.03
N PHE A 4 8.84 24.13 10.81
CA PHE A 4 9.23 22.86 11.42
C PHE A 4 9.41 23.01 12.95
N GLU A 5 10.02 24.09 13.41
CA GLU A 5 10.19 24.37 14.84
C GLU A 5 8.85 24.58 15.54
N GLU A 6 7.92 25.32 14.90
CA GLU A 6 6.57 25.55 15.40
C GLU A 6 5.79 24.23 15.54
N GLU A 7 5.85 23.35 14.52
CA GLU A 7 5.22 22.03 14.55
C GLU A 7 5.81 21.12 15.64
N CYS A 8 7.13 21.14 15.83
CA CYS A 8 7.77 20.40 16.92
C CYS A 8 7.25 20.84 18.29
N VAL A 9 7.13 22.15 18.52
CA VAL A 9 6.62 22.70 19.79
C VAL A 9 5.17 22.27 20.02
N VAL A 10 4.32 22.36 19.01
CA VAL A 10 2.89 21.95 19.09
C VAL A 10 2.75 20.49 19.46
N ARG A 11 3.66 19.64 18.97
CA ARG A 11 3.65 18.18 19.21
C ARG A 11 4.48 17.75 20.43
N GLY A 12 5.00 18.68 21.20
CA GLY A 12 5.82 18.39 22.39
C GLY A 12 7.18 17.76 22.05
N VAL A 13 7.69 17.96 20.85
CA VAL A 13 8.99 17.47 20.39
C VAL A 13 10.02 18.58 20.54
N THR A 14 11.16 18.27 21.13
CA THR A 14 12.29 19.20 21.20
C THR A 14 13.07 19.16 19.88
N SER A 15 13.31 20.32 19.28
CA SER A 15 14.15 20.46 18.08
C SER A 15 15.42 21.24 18.37
N GLN A 16 16.51 20.89 17.70
CA GLN A 16 17.79 21.59 17.77
C GLN A 16 18.44 21.64 16.40
N VAL A 17 18.87 22.82 16.00
CA VAL A 17 19.70 23.00 14.80
C VAL A 17 21.14 22.60 15.11
N ILE A 18 21.71 21.74 14.30
CA ILE A 18 23.09 21.27 14.44
C ILE A 18 23.92 21.66 13.22
N THR A 19 25.23 21.69 13.38
CA THR A 19 26.18 21.95 12.29
C THR A 19 26.40 20.69 11.43
N ASP A 20 26.88 20.85 10.19
CA ASP A 20 27.23 19.73 9.31
C ASP A 20 28.27 18.79 9.94
N VAL A 21 29.19 19.30 10.74
CA VAL A 21 30.17 18.49 11.48
C VAL A 21 29.49 17.62 12.53
N GLN A 22 28.55 18.19 13.29
CA GLN A 22 27.77 17.43 14.28
C GLN A 22 26.89 16.39 13.58
N ALA A 23 26.23 16.74 12.47
CA ALA A 23 25.44 15.82 11.66
C ALA A 23 26.28 14.64 11.17
N SER A 24 27.46 14.92 10.62
CA SER A 24 28.39 13.87 10.17
C SER A 24 28.84 12.94 11.29
N SER A 25 29.10 13.49 12.48
CA SER A 25 29.44 12.69 13.66
C SER A 25 28.30 11.78 14.11
N ILE A 26 27.07 12.29 14.13
CA ILE A 26 25.87 11.53 14.47
C ILE A 26 25.64 10.41 13.44
N LYS A 27 25.77 10.69 12.14
CA LYS A 27 25.67 9.69 11.09
C LYS A 27 26.67 8.55 11.24
N GLN A 28 27.90 8.86 11.59
CA GLN A 28 28.91 7.85 11.87
C GLN A 28 28.54 6.98 13.09
N GLN A 29 27.94 7.57 14.12
CA GLN A 29 27.48 6.82 15.30
C GLN A 29 26.33 5.87 14.94
N ILE A 30 25.35 6.30 14.14
CA ILE A 30 24.22 5.46 13.70
C ILE A 30 24.70 4.21 12.94
N LEU A 31 25.78 4.33 12.19
CA LEU A 31 26.34 3.25 11.38
C LEU A 31 27.18 2.24 12.18
N GLN A 32 27.41 2.45 13.47
CA GLN A 32 28.16 1.49 14.29
C GLN A 32 27.31 0.25 14.59
N PRO A 33 27.88 -0.98 14.45
CA PRO A 33 27.12 -2.22 14.64
C PRO A 33 26.54 -2.42 16.04
N ASP A 34 27.15 -1.76 17.05
CA ASP A 34 26.82 -1.92 18.47
C ASP A 34 25.87 -0.82 18.99
N VAL A 35 25.47 0.12 18.15
CA VAL A 35 24.53 1.17 18.55
C VAL A 35 23.12 0.59 18.53
N ASN A 36 22.53 0.47 19.69
CA ASN A 36 21.10 0.28 19.83
C ASN A 36 20.40 1.55 19.29
N MET A 37 19.51 1.38 18.34
CA MET A 37 18.89 2.40 17.49
C MET A 37 18.14 3.52 18.26
N ASP A 38 18.83 4.23 19.13
CA ASP A 38 18.29 5.39 19.84
C ASP A 38 18.22 6.64 18.95
N ILE A 39 18.87 6.58 17.78
CA ILE A 39 18.93 7.67 16.81
C ILE A 39 18.47 7.16 15.45
N ILE A 40 17.51 7.86 14.84
CA ILE A 40 16.98 7.55 13.51
C ILE A 40 17.23 8.75 12.59
N GLU A 41 17.87 8.50 11.44
CA GLU A 41 17.98 9.51 10.40
C GLU A 41 16.69 9.56 9.57
N LEU A 42 15.96 10.67 9.65
CA LEU A 42 14.83 10.95 8.76
C LEU A 42 15.36 11.56 7.46
N GLN A 43 15.29 10.81 6.38
CA GLN A 43 15.77 11.29 5.07
C GLN A 43 14.67 11.99 4.29
N LYS A 44 13.55 11.29 4.04
CA LYS A 44 12.46 11.75 3.19
C LYS A 44 11.15 11.12 3.68
N ALA A 45 10.08 11.90 3.71
CA ALA A 45 8.75 11.34 3.89
C ALA A 45 8.41 10.43 2.69
N PRO A 46 8.00 9.16 2.93
CA PRO A 46 7.64 8.27 1.84
C PRO A 46 6.36 8.77 1.14
N ARG A 47 6.27 8.57 -0.16
CA ARG A 47 5.01 8.67 -0.89
C ARG A 47 4.29 7.33 -0.75
N ILE A 48 3.12 7.37 -0.12
CA ILE A 48 2.35 6.18 0.26
C ILE A 48 1.18 6.01 -0.69
N ALA A 49 1.04 4.82 -1.25
CA ALA A 49 -0.16 4.38 -1.95
C ALA A 49 -0.89 3.31 -1.12
N VAL A 50 -2.21 3.37 -1.11
CA VAL A 50 -3.08 2.33 -0.57
C VAL A 50 -3.86 1.73 -1.72
N TYR A 51 -3.65 0.44 -1.98
CA TYR A 51 -4.43 -0.28 -2.96
C TYR A 51 -5.76 -0.71 -2.35
N SER A 52 -6.84 -0.07 -2.78
CA SER A 52 -8.20 -0.31 -2.28
C SER A 52 -9.23 -0.01 -3.36
N PRO A 53 -10.34 -0.77 -3.42
CA PRO A 53 -11.47 -0.43 -4.28
C PRO A 53 -11.98 0.99 -4.01
N LYS A 54 -12.29 1.74 -5.07
CA LYS A 54 -12.71 3.16 -4.96
C LYS A 54 -14.06 3.35 -4.28
N ASN A 55 -14.90 2.33 -4.25
CA ASN A 55 -16.21 2.31 -3.59
C ASN A 55 -16.14 1.99 -2.09
N ARG A 56 -14.97 1.61 -1.58
CA ARG A 56 -14.76 1.35 -0.15
C ARG A 56 -13.99 2.51 0.47
N GLN A 57 -14.34 2.80 1.71
CA GLN A 57 -13.68 3.86 2.45
C GLN A 57 -12.37 3.33 3.04
N PRO A 58 -11.23 4.04 2.87
CA PRO A 58 -9.94 3.58 3.35
C PRO A 58 -9.85 3.30 4.85
N TRP A 59 -10.70 3.93 5.67
CA TRP A 59 -10.69 3.73 7.13
C TRP A 59 -11.31 2.41 7.63
N ASP A 60 -11.80 1.55 6.74
CA ASP A 60 -12.13 0.16 7.08
C ASP A 60 -10.87 -0.67 7.38
N ASP A 61 -9.71 -0.13 7.04
CA ASP A 61 -8.39 -0.72 7.27
C ASP A 61 -7.69 -0.02 8.44
N ALA A 62 -7.17 -0.80 9.40
CA ALA A 62 -6.48 -0.25 10.57
C ALA A 62 -5.25 0.60 10.20
N VAL A 63 -4.55 0.29 9.09
CA VAL A 63 -3.38 1.05 8.63
C VAL A 63 -3.82 2.39 8.07
N THR A 64 -4.83 2.42 7.21
CA THR A 64 -5.36 3.68 6.66
C THR A 64 -5.98 4.56 7.74
N LEU A 65 -6.64 3.94 8.74
CA LEU A 65 -7.13 4.66 9.90
C LEU A 65 -5.98 5.30 10.69
N ALA A 66 -4.90 4.55 10.94
CA ALA A 66 -3.71 5.07 11.63
C ALA A 66 -3.03 6.20 10.85
N LEU A 67 -2.87 6.06 9.52
CA LEU A 67 -2.32 7.11 8.66
C LEU A 67 -3.17 8.38 8.70
N THR A 68 -4.49 8.22 8.60
CA THR A 68 -5.43 9.35 8.67
C THR A 68 -5.39 10.04 10.03
N TYR A 69 -5.37 9.26 11.12
CA TYR A 69 -5.29 9.82 12.47
C TYR A 69 -3.97 10.54 12.74
N ALA A 70 -2.88 10.02 12.19
CA ALA A 70 -1.56 10.63 12.29
C ALA A 70 -1.33 11.78 11.29
N GLU A 71 -2.34 12.13 10.48
CA GLU A 71 -2.24 13.14 9.43
C GLU A 71 -1.12 12.85 8.40
N ILE A 72 -0.83 11.57 8.16
CA ILE A 72 0.15 11.13 7.15
C ILE A 72 -0.56 11.01 5.81
N PRO A 73 -0.16 11.79 4.78
CA PRO A 73 -0.80 11.75 3.48
C PRO A 73 -0.57 10.44 2.74
N TYR A 74 -1.58 9.93 2.08
CA TYR A 74 -1.52 8.78 1.19
C TYR A 74 -2.49 8.94 0.01
N ASP A 75 -2.20 8.27 -1.10
CA ASP A 75 -3.08 8.20 -2.26
C ASP A 75 -3.76 6.83 -2.33
N VAL A 76 -5.06 6.82 -2.67
CA VAL A 76 -5.77 5.57 -2.97
C VAL A 76 -5.58 5.23 -4.43
N VAL A 77 -5.03 4.05 -4.69
CA VAL A 77 -4.82 3.50 -6.03
C VAL A 77 -5.61 2.20 -6.20
N TYR A 78 -6.00 1.89 -7.41
CA TYR A 78 -6.64 0.63 -7.74
C TYR A 78 -6.13 0.10 -9.08
N ASP A 79 -6.86 -0.81 -9.72
CA ASP A 79 -6.41 -1.50 -10.92
C ASP A 79 -5.94 -0.57 -12.05
N HIS A 80 -6.68 0.51 -12.30
CA HIS A 80 -6.34 1.46 -13.36
C HIS A 80 -4.99 2.15 -13.11
N GLU A 81 -4.76 2.62 -11.89
CA GLU A 81 -3.53 3.30 -11.53
C GLU A 81 -2.34 2.34 -11.57
N VAL A 82 -2.51 1.10 -11.08
CA VAL A 82 -1.48 0.06 -11.14
C VAL A 82 -1.17 -0.31 -12.58
N MET A 83 -2.21 -0.52 -13.40
CA MET A 83 -2.07 -0.89 -14.81
C MET A 83 -1.44 0.21 -15.66
N SER A 84 -1.71 1.48 -15.33
CA SER A 84 -1.06 2.63 -15.98
C SER A 84 0.41 2.82 -15.64
N GLY A 85 0.94 2.05 -14.68
CA GLY A 85 2.35 2.11 -14.30
C GLY A 85 2.66 3.18 -13.26
N MET A 86 1.72 3.60 -12.44
CA MET A 86 1.94 4.63 -11.39
C MET A 86 2.76 4.15 -10.20
N LEU A 87 2.81 2.85 -9.90
CA LEU A 87 3.48 2.32 -8.70
C LEU A 87 4.92 2.83 -8.50
N PRO A 88 5.79 2.92 -9.51
CA PRO A 88 7.15 3.41 -9.32
C PRO A 88 7.26 4.88 -8.85
N THR A 89 6.15 5.62 -8.85
CA THR A 89 6.13 6.98 -8.30
C THR A 89 5.94 7.01 -6.78
N TYR A 90 5.66 5.88 -6.16
CA TYR A 90 5.51 5.69 -4.73
C TYR A 90 6.74 4.98 -4.13
N ASP A 91 6.95 5.21 -2.83
CA ASP A 91 7.99 4.54 -2.06
C ASP A 91 7.42 3.34 -1.30
N TRP A 92 6.13 3.40 -0.90
CA TRP A 92 5.42 2.41 -0.13
C TRP A 92 4.03 2.14 -0.71
N LEU A 93 3.72 0.85 -0.91
CA LEU A 93 2.39 0.36 -1.25
C LEU A 93 1.83 -0.44 -0.06
N HIS A 94 0.65 -0.06 0.43
CA HIS A 94 -0.14 -0.83 1.36
C HIS A 94 -1.28 -1.55 0.62
N LEU A 95 -1.40 -2.87 0.81
CA LEU A 95 -2.57 -3.62 0.36
C LEU A 95 -3.63 -3.59 1.44
N HIS A 96 -4.85 -3.22 1.07
CA HIS A 96 -6.00 -3.23 1.98
C HIS A 96 -6.10 -4.59 2.69
N HIS A 97 -6.35 -4.60 4.00
CA HIS A 97 -6.24 -5.79 4.86
C HIS A 97 -7.19 -6.93 4.47
N GLU A 98 -8.29 -6.62 3.82
CA GLU A 98 -9.12 -7.63 3.21
C GLU A 98 -8.49 -8.13 1.91
N ASP A 99 -9.07 -9.14 1.29
CA ASP A 99 -8.57 -9.66 0.03
C ASP A 99 -8.45 -8.54 -1.02
N PHE A 100 -7.21 -8.18 -1.38
CA PHE A 100 -6.95 -7.10 -2.33
C PHE A 100 -7.50 -7.39 -3.73
N THR A 101 -7.84 -8.64 -4.04
CA THR A 101 -8.45 -9.04 -5.29
C THR A 101 -9.93 -8.67 -5.40
N GLY A 102 -10.53 -8.06 -4.36
CA GLY A 102 -11.93 -7.64 -4.33
C GLY A 102 -12.87 -8.63 -3.65
N GLN A 103 -12.35 -9.66 -2.99
CA GLN A 103 -13.10 -10.66 -2.21
C GLN A 103 -14.15 -11.45 -3.01
N TYR A 104 -13.92 -11.59 -4.28
CA TYR A 104 -14.85 -12.15 -5.25
C TYR A 104 -15.35 -13.55 -4.89
N GLY A 105 -14.46 -14.46 -4.52
CA GLY A 105 -14.79 -15.85 -4.19
C GLY A 105 -15.21 -16.01 -2.73
N LYS A 106 -14.59 -15.27 -1.82
CA LYS A 106 -14.79 -15.39 -0.37
C LYS A 106 -16.25 -15.24 0.06
N PHE A 107 -16.97 -14.32 -0.56
CA PHE A 107 -18.35 -14.02 -0.18
C PHE A 107 -19.40 -14.65 -1.08
N TRP A 108 -19.02 -15.30 -2.20
CA TRP A 108 -19.96 -15.85 -3.16
C TRP A 108 -20.99 -16.80 -2.53
N ALA A 109 -20.56 -17.72 -1.68
CA ALA A 109 -21.42 -18.74 -1.12
C ALA A 109 -22.63 -18.16 -0.37
N HIS A 110 -22.44 -17.10 0.38
CA HIS A 110 -23.47 -16.51 1.25
C HIS A 110 -24.10 -15.25 0.67
N TYR A 111 -23.35 -14.46 -0.13
CA TYR A 111 -23.74 -13.10 -0.50
C TYR A 111 -24.04 -12.90 -1.98
N ARG A 112 -23.91 -13.92 -2.83
CA ARG A 112 -24.13 -13.80 -4.29
C ARG A 112 -25.46 -13.19 -4.73
N ASN A 113 -26.46 -13.19 -3.86
CA ASN A 113 -27.78 -12.64 -4.14
C ASN A 113 -27.98 -11.22 -3.58
N TYR A 114 -27.04 -10.71 -2.78
CA TYR A 114 -27.14 -9.39 -2.17
C TYR A 114 -26.78 -8.28 -3.18
N PRO A 115 -27.49 -7.14 -3.13
CA PRO A 115 -27.25 -6.04 -4.07
C PRO A 115 -25.80 -5.57 -4.06
N TRP A 116 -25.22 -5.30 -2.89
CA TRP A 116 -23.84 -4.83 -2.77
C TRP A 116 -22.81 -5.79 -3.40
N TYR A 117 -23.04 -7.10 -3.29
CA TYR A 117 -22.14 -8.09 -3.89
C TYR A 117 -22.23 -8.08 -5.43
N LYS A 118 -23.45 -7.99 -5.96
CA LYS A 118 -23.66 -7.90 -7.41
C LYS A 118 -23.08 -6.63 -8.01
N GLU A 119 -23.20 -5.51 -7.28
CA GLU A 119 -22.60 -4.24 -7.68
C GLU A 119 -21.05 -4.32 -7.69
N ASP A 120 -20.47 -4.96 -6.67
CA ASP A 120 -19.03 -5.16 -6.58
C ASP A 120 -18.50 -6.07 -7.70
N VAL A 121 -19.24 -7.17 -8.00
CA VAL A 121 -18.95 -8.05 -9.13
C VAL A 121 -19.00 -7.27 -10.45
N ALA A 122 -20.07 -6.55 -10.69
CA ALA A 122 -20.25 -5.79 -11.93
C ALA A 122 -19.15 -4.73 -12.12
N ALA A 123 -18.78 -4.01 -11.04
CA ALA A 123 -17.72 -3.01 -11.08
C ALA A 123 -16.34 -3.63 -11.42
N ASN A 124 -16.01 -4.78 -10.84
CA ASN A 124 -14.75 -5.46 -11.15
C ASN A 124 -14.73 -6.03 -12.58
N GLU A 125 -15.85 -6.55 -13.07
CA GLU A 125 -15.98 -7.02 -14.46
C GLU A 125 -15.87 -5.86 -15.46
N GLU A 126 -16.47 -4.72 -15.16
CA GLU A 126 -16.34 -3.50 -15.96
C GLU A 126 -14.88 -3.05 -16.05
N ILE A 127 -14.19 -2.94 -14.93
CA ILE A 127 -12.76 -2.57 -14.88
C ILE A 127 -11.92 -3.58 -15.70
N ALA A 128 -12.17 -4.87 -15.54
CA ALA A 128 -11.45 -5.89 -16.31
C ALA A 128 -11.67 -5.71 -17.82
N SER A 129 -12.92 -5.48 -18.23
CA SER A 129 -13.28 -5.24 -19.64
C SER A 129 -12.64 -3.97 -20.20
N GLU A 130 -12.67 -2.86 -19.45
CA GLU A 130 -12.03 -1.58 -19.83
C GLU A 130 -10.52 -1.72 -20.03
N LEU A 131 -9.87 -2.53 -19.20
CA LEU A 131 -8.44 -2.82 -19.29
C LEU A 131 -8.07 -3.94 -20.27
N GLY A 132 -9.07 -4.50 -20.99
CA GLY A 132 -8.88 -5.47 -22.06
C GLY A 132 -8.75 -6.92 -21.60
N PHE A 133 -9.16 -7.25 -20.36
CA PHE A 133 -9.16 -8.59 -19.82
C PHE A 133 -10.54 -9.27 -19.97
N LYS A 134 -10.52 -10.58 -20.17
CA LYS A 134 -11.75 -11.38 -20.27
C LYS A 134 -12.30 -11.81 -18.92
N LYS A 135 -11.41 -11.98 -17.94
CA LYS A 135 -11.74 -12.41 -16.58
C LYS A 135 -11.12 -11.42 -15.57
N VAL A 136 -11.81 -11.21 -14.47
CA VAL A 136 -11.27 -10.43 -13.33
C VAL A 136 -10.00 -11.08 -12.77
N SER A 137 -9.94 -12.41 -12.72
CA SER A 137 -8.76 -13.15 -12.27
C SER A 137 -7.51 -12.88 -13.13
N GLU A 138 -7.66 -12.75 -14.45
CA GLU A 138 -6.54 -12.40 -15.34
C GLU A 138 -6.02 -10.98 -15.07
N LEU A 139 -6.92 -10.02 -14.85
CA LEU A 139 -6.56 -8.66 -14.44
C LEU A 139 -5.81 -8.68 -13.10
N LYS A 140 -6.38 -9.34 -12.08
CA LYS A 140 -5.78 -9.37 -10.74
C LYS A 140 -4.42 -10.06 -10.71
N LEU A 141 -4.21 -11.13 -11.49
CA LEU A 141 -2.89 -11.73 -11.67
C LEU A 141 -1.89 -10.73 -12.29
N THR A 142 -2.33 -9.96 -13.28
CA THR A 142 -1.47 -8.95 -13.91
C THR A 142 -1.13 -7.83 -12.94
N VAL A 143 -2.09 -7.37 -12.14
CA VAL A 143 -1.89 -6.41 -11.05
C VAL A 143 -0.87 -6.94 -10.04
N THR A 144 -1.03 -8.19 -9.60
CA THR A 144 -0.09 -8.86 -8.68
C THR A 144 1.34 -8.86 -9.24
N LYS A 145 1.51 -9.17 -10.53
CA LYS A 145 2.83 -9.14 -11.19
C LYS A 145 3.43 -7.72 -11.21
N LYS A 146 2.62 -6.69 -11.44
CA LYS A 146 3.09 -5.30 -11.38
C LYS A 146 3.49 -4.88 -9.96
N ILE A 147 2.76 -5.35 -8.95
CA ILE A 147 3.12 -5.14 -7.54
C ILE A 147 4.45 -5.84 -7.24
N ARG A 148 4.64 -7.09 -7.67
CA ARG A 148 5.92 -7.81 -7.55
C ARG A 148 7.06 -7.02 -8.20
N ASP A 149 6.86 -6.54 -9.42
CA ASP A 149 7.88 -5.79 -10.16
C ASP A 149 8.22 -4.45 -9.46
N PHE A 150 7.23 -3.80 -8.84
CA PHE A 150 7.46 -2.64 -7.98
C PHE A 150 8.35 -2.99 -6.78
N VAL A 151 8.08 -4.10 -6.08
CA VAL A 151 8.92 -4.57 -4.96
C VAL A 151 10.33 -4.92 -5.41
N LEU A 152 10.47 -5.63 -6.52
CA LEU A 152 11.78 -5.95 -7.11
C LEU A 152 12.55 -4.70 -7.56
N GLY A 153 11.84 -3.63 -7.90
CA GLY A 153 12.40 -2.32 -8.22
C GLY A 153 12.81 -1.49 -7.00
N GLY A 154 12.63 -2.01 -5.77
CA GLY A 154 13.00 -1.34 -4.52
C GLY A 154 11.83 -0.64 -3.79
N GLY A 155 10.61 -0.82 -4.25
CA GLY A 155 9.41 -0.35 -3.55
C GLY A 155 9.14 -1.18 -2.28
N TYR A 156 8.58 -0.54 -1.26
CA TYR A 156 8.21 -1.20 -0.02
C TYR A 156 6.74 -1.65 -0.08
N LEU A 157 6.49 -2.92 0.23
CA LEU A 157 5.14 -3.50 0.29
C LEU A 157 4.78 -3.82 1.74
N PHE A 158 3.59 -3.35 2.16
CA PHE A 158 2.98 -3.74 3.42
C PHE A 158 1.62 -4.40 3.16
N ALA A 159 1.49 -5.66 3.56
CA ALA A 159 0.26 -6.44 3.45
C ALA A 159 -0.08 -7.07 4.79
N MET A 160 -1.36 -7.15 5.11
CA MET A 160 -1.87 -7.72 6.34
C MET A 160 -3.07 -8.63 6.06
N CYS A 161 -3.33 -9.55 6.99
CA CYS A 161 -4.53 -10.39 6.99
C CYS A 161 -4.69 -11.14 5.65
N SER A 162 -5.90 -11.22 5.11
CA SER A 162 -6.19 -11.93 3.87
C SER A 162 -5.51 -11.35 2.62
N ALA A 163 -5.07 -10.09 2.66
CA ALA A 163 -4.28 -9.53 1.57
C ALA A 163 -2.94 -10.26 1.37
N THR A 164 -2.32 -10.72 2.45
CA THR A 164 -1.09 -11.52 2.38
C THR A 164 -1.34 -12.85 1.65
N ASP A 165 -2.38 -13.56 2.05
CA ASP A 165 -2.73 -14.86 1.47
C ASP A 165 -3.10 -14.72 -0.02
N SER A 166 -3.94 -13.74 -0.36
CA SER A 166 -4.37 -13.51 -1.73
C SER A 166 -3.21 -13.13 -2.65
N TYR A 167 -2.26 -12.34 -2.15
CA TYR A 167 -1.08 -11.95 -2.92
C TYR A 167 -0.18 -13.16 -3.19
N ASP A 168 0.09 -13.98 -2.17
CA ASP A 168 0.92 -15.19 -2.27
C ASP A 168 0.28 -16.22 -3.21
N VAL A 169 -1.01 -16.51 -3.03
CA VAL A 169 -1.76 -17.43 -3.91
C VAL A 169 -1.77 -16.93 -5.35
N SER A 170 -1.96 -15.63 -5.58
CA SER A 170 -1.95 -15.06 -6.93
C SER A 170 -0.59 -15.23 -7.63
N LEU A 171 0.52 -15.08 -6.90
CA LEU A 171 1.86 -15.34 -7.45
C LEU A 171 2.10 -16.83 -7.72
N ALA A 172 1.65 -17.71 -6.81
CA ALA A 172 1.79 -19.15 -6.94
C ALA A 172 0.95 -19.72 -8.10
N ALA A 173 -0.17 -19.06 -8.42
CA ALA A 173 -1.07 -19.44 -9.51
C ALA A 173 -0.63 -18.95 -10.90
N ASP A 174 0.58 -18.40 -11.03
CA ASP A 174 1.08 -17.94 -12.33
C ASP A 174 1.11 -19.12 -13.32
N ASN A 175 0.45 -18.94 -14.47
CA ASN A 175 0.22 -19.95 -15.51
C ASN A 175 -0.71 -21.13 -15.14
N ILE A 176 -1.44 -21.03 -14.03
CA ILE A 176 -2.45 -21.99 -13.64
C ILE A 176 -3.78 -21.26 -13.48
N ASP A 177 -4.79 -21.68 -14.23
CA ASP A 177 -6.16 -21.17 -14.04
C ASP A 177 -6.78 -21.88 -12.81
N ILE A 178 -6.83 -21.17 -11.69
CA ILE A 178 -7.42 -21.65 -10.43
C ILE A 178 -8.80 -21.03 -10.16
N CYS A 179 -9.31 -20.22 -11.08
CA CYS A 179 -10.58 -19.50 -10.96
C CYS A 179 -11.50 -19.86 -12.11
N ASP A 180 -12.75 -20.23 -11.78
CA ASP A 180 -13.81 -20.52 -12.77
C ASP A 180 -14.22 -19.30 -13.62
#